data_ad009b2f9592aa4b923270815899811c
#
_entry.id   ad009b2f9592aa4b923270815899811c
#
_cell.length_a   1.000
_cell.length_b   1.000
_cell.length_c   1.000
_cell.angle_alpha   90.00
_cell.angle_beta   90.00
_cell.angle_gamma   90.00
#
_symmetry.space_group_name_H-M   'P 1'
#
loop_
_entity.id
_entity.type
_entity.pdbx_description
1 polymer ?
#
loop_
_entity_poly.entity_id
_entity_poly.type
_entity_poly.pdbx_seq_one_letter_code
_entity_poly.pdbx_strand_id
1 'polypeptide(L)'
;MKLIILGSGTCVPSLKRNAPGYYLEAGSWQVLVDCGSGTLLQLERAGRSYKNINAIFITHMHPDHFADLMPLIQALFYTPKFKREKDLFIIAPAGFVPYYQKAVASILGKPGDFSVMIIEIKDKLDLGPFNVFAANTIHSNDSVAYRFEQGGRSVVFTGDADYDQGIIELSMKSDLLIADCSFPDSQKAQGHLTAKECGLVAKKAGVKKLILSHLYPSDIPDIDRIKEAQEVFDGKVVLAEDLMEIELGEITA
;
A
#
# COMPACT_ATOMS: atom_id res chain seq x y z
N MET A 1 -12.10 1.10 10.37
CA MET A 1 -10.95 1.58 9.55
C MET A 1 -11.47 2.22 8.28
N LYS A 2 -10.87 3.33 7.85
CA LYS A 2 -11.16 3.98 6.57
C LYS A 2 -9.92 3.90 5.67
N LEU A 3 -10.11 3.51 4.43
CA LEU A 3 -9.06 3.41 3.43
C LEU A 3 -9.38 4.33 2.26
N ILE A 4 -8.37 5.02 1.73
CA ILE A 4 -8.44 5.78 0.48
C ILE A 4 -7.33 5.29 -0.44
N ILE A 5 -7.67 4.94 -1.66
CA ILE A 5 -6.71 4.60 -2.71
C ILE A 5 -6.21 5.92 -3.30
N LEU A 6 -4.98 6.30 -3.03
CA LEU A 6 -4.38 7.54 -3.54
C LEU A 6 -3.83 7.36 -4.96
N GLY A 7 -3.37 6.15 -5.27
CA GLY A 7 -2.89 5.79 -6.58
C GLY A 7 -3.10 4.31 -6.85
N SER A 8 -3.69 4.00 -7.99
CA SER A 8 -4.06 2.65 -8.43
C SER A 8 -3.29 2.18 -9.67
N GLY A 9 -2.36 3.02 -10.16
CA GLY A 9 -1.50 2.75 -11.32
C GLY A 9 -0.13 2.20 -10.91
N THR A 10 0.86 2.42 -11.77
CA THR A 10 2.18 1.81 -11.74
C THR A 10 3.27 2.86 -12.01
N CYS A 11 4.48 2.42 -12.31
CA CYS A 11 5.57 3.29 -12.77
C CYS A 11 5.28 3.98 -14.13
N VAL A 12 4.29 3.50 -14.89
CA VAL A 12 3.95 4.09 -16.19
C VAL A 12 3.08 5.33 -15.99
N PRO A 13 3.51 6.53 -16.43
CA PRO A 13 2.75 7.75 -16.25
C PRO A 13 1.36 7.67 -16.91
N SER A 14 0.33 8.08 -16.18
CA SER A 14 -1.04 8.09 -16.65
C SER A 14 -1.80 9.28 -16.07
N LEU A 15 -2.67 9.89 -16.86
CA LEU A 15 -3.59 10.93 -16.35
C LEU A 15 -4.76 10.33 -15.57
N LYS A 16 -4.99 9.02 -15.69
CA LYS A 16 -6.11 8.32 -15.05
C LYS A 16 -5.73 7.73 -13.70
N ARG A 17 -4.47 7.32 -13.52
CA ARG A 17 -3.99 6.58 -12.36
C ARG A 17 -2.63 7.06 -11.93
N ASN A 18 -2.49 7.46 -10.68
CA ASN A 18 -1.20 7.74 -10.07
C ASN A 18 -0.46 6.45 -9.68
N ALA A 19 0.85 6.58 -9.47
CA ALA A 19 1.65 5.52 -8.88
C ALA A 19 1.10 5.08 -7.51
N PRO A 20 1.43 3.86 -7.05
CA PRO A 20 0.83 3.25 -5.86
C PRO A 20 0.96 4.10 -4.60
N GLY A 21 -0.13 4.22 -3.87
CA GLY A 21 -0.19 4.86 -2.58
C GLY A 21 -1.58 4.66 -1.97
N TYR A 22 -1.62 4.33 -0.70
CA TYR A 22 -2.86 4.06 0.03
C TYR A 22 -2.83 4.77 1.37
N TYR A 23 -3.92 5.43 1.72
CA TYR A 23 -4.09 6.07 3.02
C TYR A 23 -5.04 5.22 3.87
N LEU A 24 -4.59 4.84 5.07
CA LEU A 24 -5.36 4.07 6.02
C LEU A 24 -5.51 4.84 7.32
N GLU A 25 -6.76 4.95 7.81
CA GLU A 25 -7.11 5.67 9.03
C GLU A 25 -7.77 4.72 10.04
N ALA A 26 -7.28 4.76 11.29
CA ALA A 26 -7.86 4.05 12.40
C ALA A 26 -7.75 4.88 13.69
N GLY A 27 -8.88 5.35 14.18
CA GLY A 27 -8.90 6.30 15.29
C GLY A 27 -8.14 7.57 14.94
N SER A 28 -7.17 7.94 15.75
CA SER A 28 -6.31 9.11 15.52
C SER A 28 -5.06 8.80 14.69
N TRP A 29 -4.86 7.57 14.27
CA TRP A 29 -3.72 7.15 13.46
C TRP A 29 -4.04 7.21 11.99
N GLN A 30 -3.11 7.82 11.25
CA GLN A 30 -3.13 7.98 9.81
C GLN A 30 -1.83 7.44 9.25
N VAL A 31 -1.92 6.47 8.37
CA VAL A 31 -0.76 5.83 7.79
C VAL A 31 -0.83 5.83 6.26
N LEU A 32 0.31 5.82 5.62
CA LEU A 32 0.45 5.52 4.20
C LEU A 32 0.97 4.09 4.05
N VAL A 33 0.43 3.37 3.08
CA VAL A 33 1.04 2.16 2.53
C VAL A 33 1.46 2.51 1.12
N ASP A 34 2.74 2.48 0.89
CA ASP A 34 3.44 3.07 -0.22
C ASP A 34 3.24 4.60 -0.36
N CYS A 35 4.16 5.23 -1.04
CA CYS A 35 4.22 6.67 -1.22
C CYS A 35 4.82 6.97 -2.59
N GLY A 36 4.18 6.45 -3.63
CA GLY A 36 4.58 6.63 -5.01
C GLY A 36 4.40 8.07 -5.50
N SER A 37 4.88 8.35 -6.70
CA SER A 37 4.84 9.68 -7.28
C SER A 37 3.40 10.22 -7.38
N GLY A 38 3.17 11.42 -6.84
CA GLY A 38 1.87 12.08 -6.79
C GLY A 38 1.03 11.78 -5.55
N THR A 39 1.48 10.91 -4.64
CA THR A 39 0.77 10.58 -3.40
C THR A 39 0.47 11.82 -2.56
N LEU A 40 1.40 12.77 -2.41
CA LEU A 40 1.17 14.00 -1.65
C LEU A 40 0.05 14.86 -2.25
N LEU A 41 0.02 14.97 -3.57
CA LEU A 41 -1.04 15.73 -4.25
C LEU A 41 -2.39 15.04 -4.10
N GLN A 42 -2.42 13.72 -4.16
CA GLN A 42 -3.64 12.94 -3.97
C GLN A 42 -4.14 13.00 -2.53
N LEU A 43 -3.27 13.06 -1.52
CA LEU A 43 -3.67 13.33 -0.13
C LEU A 43 -4.44 14.65 -0.01
N GLU A 44 -3.90 15.73 -0.59
CA GLU A 44 -4.57 17.04 -0.58
C GLU A 44 -5.92 16.99 -1.33
N ARG A 45 -5.99 16.31 -2.48
CA ARG A 45 -7.25 16.10 -3.22
C ARG A 45 -8.28 15.31 -2.43
N ALA A 46 -7.83 14.34 -1.62
CA ALA A 46 -8.67 13.56 -0.71
C ALA A 46 -9.08 14.35 0.56
N GLY A 47 -8.69 15.62 0.70
CA GLY A 47 -8.92 16.40 1.91
C GLY A 47 -8.14 15.88 3.12
N ARG A 48 -7.03 15.19 2.90
CA ARG A 48 -6.15 14.66 3.95
C ARG A 48 -4.83 15.42 3.98
N SER A 49 -4.21 15.52 5.16
CA SER A 49 -2.99 16.29 5.31
C SER A 49 -1.80 15.41 5.63
N TYR A 50 -0.71 15.57 4.86
CA TYR A 50 0.57 14.93 5.15
C TYR A 50 1.11 15.24 6.55
N LYS A 51 0.70 16.36 7.15
CA LYS A 51 1.11 16.78 8.51
C LYS A 51 0.66 15.80 9.58
N ASN A 52 -0.41 15.06 9.34
CA ASN A 52 -1.03 14.14 10.28
C ASN A 52 -0.56 12.69 10.14
N ILE A 53 0.23 12.37 9.12
CA ILE A 53 0.72 11.01 8.89
C ILE A 53 1.60 10.57 10.06
N ASN A 54 1.23 9.47 10.70
CA ASN A 54 1.96 8.88 11.82
C ASN A 54 3.03 7.90 11.35
N ALA A 55 2.69 7.10 10.32
CA ALA A 55 3.60 6.08 9.79
C ALA A 55 3.48 5.93 8.27
N ILE A 56 4.55 5.49 7.64
CA ILE A 56 4.63 5.13 6.23
C ILE A 56 5.14 3.70 6.16
N PHE A 57 4.41 2.82 5.50
CA PHE A 57 4.78 1.44 5.24
C PHE A 57 5.21 1.32 3.77
N ILE A 58 6.44 0.93 3.53
CA ILE A 58 7.01 0.75 2.19
C ILE A 58 7.03 -0.75 1.89
N THR A 59 6.37 -1.16 0.81
CA THR A 59 6.34 -2.58 0.42
C THR A 59 7.66 -3.03 -0.18
N HIS A 60 8.30 -2.20 -1.00
CA HIS A 60 9.61 -2.44 -1.61
C HIS A 60 10.23 -1.14 -2.15
N MET A 61 11.47 -1.23 -2.66
CA MET A 61 12.25 -0.05 -3.03
C MET A 61 12.21 0.30 -4.53
N HIS A 62 11.15 -0.05 -5.28
CA HIS A 62 10.95 0.52 -6.60
C HIS A 62 10.44 1.97 -6.50
N PRO A 63 10.94 2.88 -7.36
CA PRO A 63 10.63 4.31 -7.24
C PRO A 63 9.15 4.66 -7.23
N ASP A 64 8.33 3.93 -7.94
CA ASP A 64 6.87 4.16 -7.99
C ASP A 64 6.16 3.84 -6.67
N HIS A 65 6.82 3.17 -5.71
CA HIS A 65 6.27 2.87 -4.39
C HIS A 65 6.73 3.83 -3.29
N PHE A 66 7.76 4.66 -3.53
CA PHE A 66 8.26 5.57 -2.49
C PHE A 66 8.81 6.92 -2.98
N ALA A 67 8.63 7.29 -4.25
CA ALA A 67 9.19 8.52 -4.82
C ALA A 67 8.78 9.79 -4.06
N ASP A 68 7.56 9.87 -3.52
CA ASP A 68 7.09 11.01 -2.74
C ASP A 68 7.56 11.01 -1.27
N LEU A 69 8.31 9.99 -0.82
CA LEU A 69 8.82 9.94 0.55
C LEU A 69 9.73 11.12 0.87
N MET A 70 10.68 11.44 -0.01
CA MET A 70 11.59 12.57 0.20
C MET A 70 10.86 13.92 0.17
N PRO A 71 10.01 14.25 -0.81
CA PRO A 71 9.14 15.41 -0.78
C PRO A 71 8.26 15.51 0.47
N LEU A 72 7.72 14.39 0.97
CA LEU A 72 6.92 14.36 2.19
C LEU A 72 7.75 14.79 3.40
N ILE A 73 8.93 14.20 3.59
CA ILE A 73 9.83 14.55 4.70
C ILE A 73 10.27 16.01 4.58
N GLN A 74 10.61 16.48 3.37
CA GLN A 74 10.95 17.88 3.12
C GLN A 74 9.79 18.82 3.49
N ALA A 75 8.57 18.48 3.11
CA ALA A 75 7.39 19.25 3.46
C ALA A 75 7.18 19.33 4.99
N LEU A 76 7.39 18.22 5.72
CA LEU A 76 7.31 18.21 7.19
C LEU A 76 8.35 19.14 7.84
N PHE A 77 9.54 19.31 7.23
CA PHE A 77 10.61 20.18 7.75
C PHE A 77 10.35 21.66 7.47
N TYR A 78 9.85 21.98 6.30
CA TYR A 78 9.89 23.34 5.78
C TYR A 78 8.52 24.03 5.62
N THR A 79 7.42 23.39 6.04
CA THR A 79 6.11 24.03 5.98
C THR A 79 6.06 25.24 6.93
N PRO A 80 5.82 26.46 6.42
CA PRO A 80 5.81 27.66 7.25
C PRO A 80 4.76 27.58 8.37
N LYS A 81 5.14 28.01 9.58
CA LYS A 81 4.27 28.03 10.78
C LYS A 81 3.75 26.65 11.22
N PHE A 82 4.29 25.58 10.69
CA PHE A 82 4.03 24.22 11.14
C PHE A 82 5.27 23.68 11.87
N LYS A 83 5.05 23.12 13.03
CA LYS A 83 6.04 22.40 13.81
C LYS A 83 5.48 21.03 14.13
N ARG A 84 6.16 20.00 13.64
CA ARG A 84 5.84 18.62 13.98
C ARG A 84 6.47 18.27 15.32
N GLU A 85 5.68 17.75 16.25
CA GLU A 85 6.16 17.34 17.58
C GLU A 85 6.19 15.81 17.75
N LYS A 86 5.46 15.08 16.89
CA LYS A 86 5.37 13.62 16.94
C LYS A 86 6.36 12.99 15.99
N ASP A 87 6.99 11.91 16.41
CA ASP A 87 7.87 11.12 15.54
C ASP A 87 7.14 10.61 14.31
N LEU A 88 7.86 10.47 13.20
CA LEU A 88 7.41 9.81 11.98
C LEU A 88 7.99 8.41 11.94
N PHE A 89 7.14 7.40 11.88
CA PHE A 89 7.58 6.03 11.69
C PHE A 89 7.66 5.68 10.20
N ILE A 90 8.74 5.05 9.78
CA ILE A 90 8.87 4.43 8.46
C ILE A 90 9.10 2.95 8.67
N ILE A 91 8.16 2.13 8.22
CA ILE A 91 8.24 0.69 8.27
C ILE A 91 8.56 0.20 6.86
N ALA A 92 9.63 -0.54 6.71
CA ALA A 92 10.13 -0.92 5.40
C ALA A 92 10.78 -2.31 5.45
N PRO A 93 11.04 -2.94 4.29
CA PRO A 93 11.78 -4.18 4.22
C PRO A 93 13.25 -4.01 4.62
N ALA A 94 13.95 -5.12 4.79
CA ALA A 94 15.38 -5.14 5.07
C ALA A 94 16.20 -4.40 4.01
N GLY A 95 17.26 -3.68 4.42
CA GLY A 95 18.10 -2.88 3.53
C GLY A 95 17.64 -1.43 3.32
N PHE A 96 16.48 -1.04 3.87
CA PHE A 96 15.98 0.32 3.73
C PHE A 96 16.79 1.35 4.55
N VAL A 97 17.27 1.00 5.74
CA VAL A 97 18.05 1.92 6.58
C VAL A 97 19.28 2.51 5.86
N PRO A 98 20.19 1.71 5.27
CA PRO A 98 21.33 2.27 4.55
C PRO A 98 20.91 3.08 3.31
N TYR A 99 19.84 2.68 2.62
CA TYR A 99 19.27 3.47 1.53
C TYR A 99 18.80 4.85 2.02
N TYR A 100 17.98 4.89 3.06
CA TYR A 100 17.48 6.13 3.65
C TYR A 100 18.61 7.08 4.04
N GLN A 101 19.65 6.56 4.70
CA GLN A 101 20.81 7.36 5.12
C GLN A 101 21.53 8.01 3.93
N LYS A 102 21.72 7.26 2.84
CA LYS A 102 22.42 7.74 1.64
C LYS A 102 21.58 8.66 0.77
N ALA A 103 20.30 8.33 0.56
CA ALA A 103 19.48 9.01 -0.42
C ALA A 103 18.61 10.13 0.16
N VAL A 104 18.17 9.99 1.42
CA VAL A 104 17.25 10.95 2.04
C VAL A 104 17.96 11.81 3.09
N ALA A 105 18.52 11.19 4.12
CA ALA A 105 19.13 11.92 5.23
C ALA A 105 20.36 12.72 4.82
N SER A 106 21.13 12.27 3.83
CA SER A 106 22.30 13.00 3.31
C SER A 106 21.90 14.31 2.60
N ILE A 107 20.70 14.36 2.03
CA ILE A 107 20.19 15.54 1.29
C ILE A 107 19.41 16.46 2.20
N LEU A 108 18.49 15.91 3.00
CA LEU A 108 17.57 16.71 3.81
C LEU A 108 18.11 17.03 5.21
N GLY A 109 19.14 16.32 5.66
CA GLY A 109 19.60 16.40 7.04
C GLY A 109 18.68 15.67 8.02
N LYS A 110 18.80 16.03 9.31
CA LYS A 110 17.95 15.50 10.38
C LYS A 110 16.94 16.55 10.83
N PRO A 111 15.69 16.16 11.12
CA PRO A 111 14.73 17.09 11.72
C PRO A 111 15.21 17.57 13.08
N GLY A 112 14.89 18.85 13.42
CA GLY A 112 15.24 19.41 14.72
C GLY A 112 14.21 19.14 15.81
N ASP A 113 12.94 18.97 15.41
CA ASP A 113 11.79 18.97 16.34
C ASP A 113 11.11 17.60 16.50
N PHE A 114 11.41 16.62 15.65
CA PHE A 114 10.87 15.26 15.71
C PHE A 114 11.91 14.25 15.21
N SER A 115 11.68 12.97 15.42
CA SER A 115 12.53 11.91 14.90
C SER A 115 11.87 11.18 13.73
N VAL A 116 12.70 10.74 12.78
CA VAL A 116 12.28 9.74 11.78
C VAL A 116 12.77 8.38 12.29
N MET A 117 11.82 7.56 12.73
CA MET A 117 12.06 6.23 13.30
C MET A 117 11.87 5.19 12.21
N ILE A 118 12.96 4.52 11.81
CA ILE A 118 12.90 3.50 10.76
C ILE A 118 12.92 2.12 11.39
N ILE A 119 11.97 1.28 10.99
CA ILE A 119 11.82 -0.11 11.45
C ILE A 119 11.85 -1.01 10.22
N GLU A 120 12.89 -1.83 10.10
CA GLU A 120 12.92 -2.90 9.11
C GLU A 120 12.12 -4.08 9.66
N ILE A 121 10.94 -4.30 9.07
CA ILE A 121 10.02 -5.34 9.55
C ILE A 121 10.46 -6.71 9.06
N LYS A 122 10.23 -7.73 9.90
CA LYS A 122 10.45 -9.13 9.52
C LYS A 122 9.11 -9.83 9.28
N ASP A 123 8.33 -9.98 10.33
CA ASP A 123 7.08 -10.77 10.31
C ASP A 123 5.92 -10.07 11.02
N LYS A 124 6.17 -9.42 12.16
CA LYS A 124 5.13 -8.78 12.96
C LYS A 124 5.60 -7.49 13.62
N LEU A 125 4.68 -6.51 13.73
CA LEU A 125 4.86 -5.27 14.45
C LEU A 125 3.53 -4.83 15.06
N ASP A 126 3.54 -4.46 16.35
CA ASP A 126 2.42 -3.78 16.99
C ASP A 126 2.72 -2.27 16.99
N LEU A 127 1.94 -1.50 16.25
CA LEU A 127 2.19 -0.07 16.06
C LEU A 127 0.91 0.74 16.11
N GLY A 128 0.80 1.59 17.14
CA GLY A 128 -0.41 2.37 17.36
C GLY A 128 -1.61 1.46 17.59
N PRO A 129 -2.71 1.67 16.86
CA PRO A 129 -3.92 0.86 17.00
C PRO A 129 -3.90 -0.44 16.21
N PHE A 130 -2.82 -0.70 15.45
CA PHE A 130 -2.73 -1.82 14.52
C PHE A 130 -1.85 -2.95 15.05
N ASN A 131 -2.29 -4.20 14.84
CA ASN A 131 -1.39 -5.32 14.70
C ASN A 131 -1.05 -5.44 13.20
N VAL A 132 0.24 -5.38 12.88
CA VAL A 132 0.72 -5.46 11.50
C VAL A 132 1.50 -6.75 11.32
N PHE A 133 1.19 -7.49 10.27
CA PHE A 133 1.93 -8.68 9.87
C PHE A 133 2.52 -8.44 8.48
N ALA A 134 3.69 -8.99 8.24
CA ALA A 134 4.36 -8.92 6.94
C ALA A 134 4.74 -10.33 6.45
N ALA A 135 4.73 -10.50 5.15
CA ALA A 135 5.27 -11.69 4.48
C ALA A 135 6.08 -11.25 3.26
N ASN A 136 7.17 -11.94 2.97
CA ASN A 136 7.92 -11.69 1.74
C ASN A 136 7.06 -12.02 0.53
N THR A 137 7.25 -11.29 -0.56
CA THR A 137 6.60 -11.56 -1.84
C THR A 137 7.63 -11.95 -2.91
N ILE A 138 7.17 -12.63 -3.95
CA ILE A 138 8.00 -12.95 -5.11
C ILE A 138 7.93 -11.76 -6.09
N HIS A 139 8.87 -10.83 -5.98
CA HIS A 139 9.00 -9.69 -6.88
C HIS A 139 10.43 -9.16 -6.89
N SER A 140 10.87 -8.53 -5.81
CA SER A 140 12.27 -8.16 -5.59
C SER A 140 12.81 -8.86 -4.33
N ASN A 141 14.12 -8.81 -4.11
CA ASN A 141 14.75 -9.51 -2.98
C ASN A 141 14.25 -9.03 -1.60
N ASP A 142 13.64 -7.87 -1.55
CA ASP A 142 13.25 -7.16 -0.35
C ASP A 142 11.76 -6.79 -0.32
N SER A 143 10.95 -7.33 -1.24
CA SER A 143 9.52 -7.02 -1.29
C SER A 143 8.71 -7.74 -0.22
N VAL A 144 7.75 -7.02 0.38
CA VAL A 144 6.87 -7.53 1.42
C VAL A 144 5.42 -7.10 1.19
N ALA A 145 4.50 -7.99 1.52
CA ALA A 145 3.09 -7.70 1.69
C ALA A 145 2.81 -7.32 3.15
N TYR A 146 1.77 -6.51 3.38
CA TYR A 146 1.35 -6.12 4.72
C TYR A 146 -0.10 -6.52 5.00
N ARG A 147 -0.36 -6.99 6.22
CA ARG A 147 -1.69 -7.18 6.78
C ARG A 147 -1.85 -6.29 8.00
N PHE A 148 -2.87 -5.44 7.99
CA PHE A 148 -3.26 -4.61 9.13
C PHE A 148 -4.51 -5.18 9.77
N GLU A 149 -4.48 -5.30 11.09
CA GLU A 149 -5.62 -5.70 11.89
C GLU A 149 -5.94 -4.67 12.96
N GLN A 150 -7.23 -4.34 13.09
CA GLN A 150 -7.70 -3.42 14.12
C GLN A 150 -9.21 -3.61 14.34
N GLY A 151 -9.63 -3.77 15.60
CA GLY A 151 -11.04 -3.88 15.96
C GLY A 151 -11.77 -5.04 15.29
N GLY A 152 -11.12 -6.20 15.11
CA GLY A 152 -11.68 -7.36 14.43
C GLY A 152 -11.81 -7.22 12.92
N ARG A 153 -11.21 -6.19 12.31
CA ARG A 153 -11.15 -5.95 10.86
C ARG A 153 -9.73 -6.13 10.35
N SER A 154 -9.62 -6.54 9.10
CA SER A 154 -8.33 -6.75 8.47
C SER A 154 -8.30 -6.31 7.02
N VAL A 155 -7.19 -5.69 6.63
CA VAL A 155 -6.89 -5.34 5.24
C VAL A 155 -5.49 -5.82 4.91
N VAL A 156 -5.33 -6.40 3.71
CA VAL A 156 -4.05 -6.86 3.18
C VAL A 156 -3.71 -6.05 1.94
N PHE A 157 -2.45 -5.63 1.84
CA PHE A 157 -1.84 -5.03 0.67
C PHE A 157 -0.72 -5.96 0.21
N THR A 158 -0.78 -6.46 -1.01
CA THR A 158 0.26 -7.35 -1.51
C THR A 158 1.56 -6.60 -1.82
N GLY A 159 1.50 -5.28 -2.08
CA GLY A 159 2.53 -4.63 -2.86
C GLY A 159 2.64 -5.33 -4.21
N ASP A 160 3.79 -5.22 -4.86
CA ASP A 160 4.07 -6.00 -6.05
C ASP A 160 4.39 -7.45 -5.67
N ALA A 161 3.68 -8.37 -6.29
CA ALA A 161 3.78 -9.78 -5.92
C ALA A 161 3.42 -10.71 -7.07
N ASP A 162 4.16 -11.80 -7.19
CA ASP A 162 3.74 -12.97 -7.97
C ASP A 162 2.91 -13.92 -7.11
N TYR A 163 2.32 -14.93 -7.73
CA TYR A 163 1.51 -15.93 -7.07
C TYR A 163 2.37 -16.82 -6.17
N ASP A 164 2.16 -16.77 -4.86
CA ASP A 164 2.86 -17.57 -3.89
C ASP A 164 1.99 -17.96 -2.68
N GLN A 165 2.48 -18.88 -1.86
CA GLN A 165 1.79 -19.36 -0.68
C GLN A 165 1.79 -18.32 0.45
N GLY A 166 2.84 -17.49 0.56
CA GLY A 166 2.98 -16.49 1.63
C GLY A 166 1.88 -15.43 1.58
N ILE A 167 1.55 -14.92 0.38
CA ILE A 167 0.45 -13.96 0.24
C ILE A 167 -0.92 -14.58 0.51
N ILE A 168 -1.10 -15.88 0.19
CA ILE A 168 -2.34 -16.60 0.51
C ILE A 168 -2.50 -16.71 2.03
N GLU A 169 -1.45 -17.15 2.74
CA GLU A 169 -1.46 -17.29 4.20
C GLU A 169 -1.66 -15.95 4.91
N LEU A 170 -0.96 -14.89 4.46
CA LEU A 170 -1.12 -13.54 5.01
C LEU A 170 -2.56 -13.03 4.82
N SER A 171 -3.20 -13.39 3.70
CA SER A 171 -4.55 -12.94 3.33
C SER A 171 -5.68 -13.75 3.99
N MET A 172 -5.36 -14.82 4.73
CA MET A 172 -6.38 -15.73 5.27
C MET A 172 -7.49 -14.99 6.02
N LYS A 173 -8.74 -15.20 5.54
CA LYS A 173 -9.98 -14.64 6.11
C LYS A 173 -9.98 -13.13 6.28
N SER A 174 -9.21 -12.38 5.47
CA SER A 174 -9.21 -10.93 5.53
C SER A 174 -10.54 -10.34 5.04
N ASP A 175 -10.91 -9.18 5.59
CA ASP A 175 -12.10 -8.45 5.14
C ASP A 175 -11.88 -7.84 3.76
N LEU A 176 -10.63 -7.41 3.48
CA LEU A 176 -10.24 -6.77 2.24
C LEU A 176 -8.83 -7.22 1.82
N LEU A 177 -8.71 -7.60 0.56
CA LEU A 177 -7.43 -7.80 -0.12
C LEU A 177 -7.28 -6.75 -1.22
N ILE A 178 -6.22 -5.96 -1.17
CA ILE A 178 -5.78 -5.08 -2.25
C ILE A 178 -4.60 -5.79 -2.91
N ALA A 179 -4.83 -6.28 -4.10
CA ALA A 179 -3.87 -7.11 -4.82
C ALA A 179 -3.25 -6.37 -6.00
N ASP A 180 -1.96 -6.58 -6.20
CA ASP A 180 -1.29 -6.32 -7.46
C ASP A 180 -2.06 -7.05 -8.57
N CYS A 181 -2.56 -6.31 -9.54
CA CYS A 181 -3.23 -6.83 -10.73
C CYS A 181 -2.64 -6.17 -11.96
N SER A 182 -1.33 -6.29 -12.10
CA SER A 182 -0.59 -5.58 -13.13
C SER A 182 -1.10 -5.91 -14.53
N PHE A 183 -1.47 -7.17 -14.76
CA PHE A 183 -1.80 -7.64 -16.09
C PHE A 183 -3.08 -8.48 -16.13
N PRO A 184 -3.79 -8.49 -17.28
CA PRO A 184 -4.78 -9.54 -17.56
C PRO A 184 -4.07 -10.89 -17.70
N ASP A 185 -4.82 -11.99 -17.58
CA ASP A 185 -4.27 -13.35 -17.55
C ASP A 185 -3.43 -13.69 -18.80
N SER A 186 -3.84 -13.19 -19.97
CA SER A 186 -3.15 -13.38 -21.24
C SER A 186 -1.81 -12.64 -21.37
N GLN A 187 -1.49 -11.71 -20.45
CA GLN A 187 -0.28 -10.88 -20.47
C GLN A 187 0.59 -11.06 -19.23
N LYS A 188 0.54 -12.23 -18.60
CA LYS A 188 1.32 -12.55 -17.39
C LYS A 188 2.78 -12.13 -17.53
N ALA A 189 3.26 -11.37 -16.55
CA ALA A 189 4.68 -11.06 -16.36
C ALA A 189 5.18 -11.62 -15.02
N GLN A 190 6.40 -12.08 -14.97
CA GLN A 190 7.03 -12.57 -13.75
C GLN A 190 7.13 -11.45 -12.70
N GLY A 191 6.86 -11.79 -11.45
CA GLY A 191 6.90 -10.86 -10.33
C GLY A 191 5.60 -10.08 -10.10
N HIS A 192 4.56 -10.34 -10.90
CA HIS A 192 3.26 -9.68 -10.79
C HIS A 192 2.12 -10.66 -10.97
N LEU A 193 1.03 -10.45 -10.24
CA LEU A 193 -0.21 -11.21 -10.37
C LEU A 193 -0.99 -10.81 -11.63
N THR A 194 -1.66 -11.80 -12.22
CA THR A 194 -2.75 -11.55 -13.17
C THR A 194 -4.08 -11.40 -12.44
N ALA A 195 -5.09 -10.92 -13.15
CA ALA A 195 -6.43 -10.79 -12.59
C ALA A 195 -7.00 -12.12 -12.10
N LYS A 196 -6.80 -13.20 -12.84
CA LYS A 196 -7.22 -14.55 -12.44
C LYS A 196 -6.45 -15.07 -11.23
N GLU A 197 -5.13 -14.82 -11.16
CA GLU A 197 -4.32 -15.18 -10.00
C GLU A 197 -4.75 -14.41 -8.74
N CYS A 198 -5.11 -13.12 -8.85
CA CYS A 198 -5.72 -12.36 -7.74
C CYS A 198 -6.99 -13.06 -7.23
N GLY A 199 -7.86 -13.51 -8.14
CA GLY A 199 -9.05 -14.28 -7.80
C GLY A 199 -8.72 -15.59 -7.10
N LEU A 200 -7.68 -16.33 -7.55
CA LEU A 200 -7.23 -17.57 -6.92
C LEU A 200 -6.69 -17.34 -5.51
N VAL A 201 -5.89 -16.29 -5.29
CA VAL A 201 -5.41 -15.89 -3.96
C VAL A 201 -6.60 -15.61 -3.05
N ALA A 202 -7.54 -14.75 -3.51
CA ALA A 202 -8.72 -14.37 -2.75
C ALA A 202 -9.60 -15.58 -2.37
N LYS A 203 -9.83 -16.51 -3.31
CA LYS A 203 -10.58 -17.75 -3.07
C LYS A 203 -9.90 -18.65 -2.04
N LYS A 204 -8.59 -18.95 -2.24
CA LYS A 204 -7.85 -19.85 -1.33
C LYS A 204 -7.73 -19.27 0.07
N ALA A 205 -7.55 -17.96 0.17
CA ALA A 205 -7.49 -17.27 1.46
C ALA A 205 -8.85 -17.05 2.12
N GLY A 206 -9.96 -17.22 1.41
CA GLY A 206 -11.31 -16.94 1.93
C GLY A 206 -11.54 -15.46 2.23
N VAL A 207 -11.03 -14.58 1.38
CA VAL A 207 -11.17 -13.13 1.49
C VAL A 207 -12.61 -12.71 1.26
N LYS A 208 -13.10 -11.66 1.96
CA LYS A 208 -14.49 -11.19 1.77
C LYS A 208 -14.65 -10.29 0.55
N LYS A 209 -13.64 -9.44 0.29
CA LYS A 209 -13.64 -8.48 -0.84
C LYS A 209 -12.25 -8.37 -1.44
N LEU A 210 -12.18 -8.42 -2.77
CA LEU A 210 -10.96 -8.24 -3.55
C LEU A 210 -10.99 -6.91 -4.28
N ILE A 211 -9.91 -6.15 -4.20
CA ILE A 211 -9.65 -4.97 -5.00
C ILE A 211 -8.42 -5.23 -5.87
N LEU A 212 -8.60 -5.10 -7.17
CA LEU A 212 -7.55 -5.18 -8.17
C LEU A 212 -6.90 -3.80 -8.32
N SER A 213 -5.62 -3.66 -8.00
CA SER A 213 -4.86 -2.42 -8.03
C SER A 213 -3.55 -2.60 -8.78
N HIS A 214 -2.68 -1.59 -8.84
CA HIS A 214 -1.41 -1.63 -9.56
C HIS A 214 -1.59 -1.98 -11.05
N LEU A 215 -2.47 -1.22 -11.72
CA LEU A 215 -2.98 -1.55 -13.05
C LEU A 215 -2.10 -0.95 -14.13
N TYR A 216 -1.34 -1.77 -14.84
CA TYR A 216 -0.62 -1.33 -16.04
C TYR A 216 -1.60 -0.97 -17.16
N PRO A 217 -1.28 0.05 -17.97
CA PRO A 217 -2.00 0.29 -19.22
C PRO A 217 -2.02 -0.97 -20.08
N SER A 218 -3.18 -1.31 -20.61
CA SER A 218 -3.39 -2.49 -21.45
C SER A 218 -4.42 -2.18 -22.54
N ASP A 219 -4.32 -2.85 -23.67
CA ASP A 219 -5.34 -2.81 -24.72
C ASP A 219 -6.60 -3.61 -24.34
N ILE A 220 -6.53 -4.43 -23.28
CA ILE A 220 -7.65 -5.18 -22.75
C ILE A 220 -8.45 -4.26 -21.81
N PRO A 221 -9.79 -4.16 -22.00
CA PRO A 221 -10.62 -3.34 -21.14
C PRO A 221 -10.52 -3.72 -19.66
N ASP A 222 -10.48 -2.72 -18.78
CA ASP A 222 -10.43 -2.91 -17.32
C ASP A 222 -11.53 -3.85 -16.78
N ILE A 223 -12.73 -3.84 -17.40
CA ILE A 223 -13.85 -4.72 -16.99
C ILE A 223 -13.54 -6.20 -17.17
N ASP A 224 -12.69 -6.55 -18.13
CA ASP A 224 -12.36 -7.95 -18.37
C ASP A 224 -11.46 -8.51 -17.28
N ARG A 225 -10.61 -7.69 -16.63
CA ARG A 225 -9.87 -8.09 -15.42
C ARG A 225 -10.80 -8.49 -14.27
N ILE A 226 -11.91 -7.77 -14.09
CA ILE A 226 -12.93 -8.16 -13.09
C ILE A 226 -13.52 -9.52 -13.45
N LYS A 227 -13.87 -9.75 -14.71
CA LYS A 227 -14.42 -11.04 -15.17
C LYS A 227 -13.43 -12.18 -14.98
N GLU A 228 -12.16 -11.99 -15.37
CA GLU A 228 -11.09 -12.98 -15.16
C GLU A 228 -10.95 -13.39 -13.70
N ALA A 229 -10.94 -12.42 -12.76
CA ALA A 229 -10.92 -12.73 -11.33
C ALA A 229 -12.19 -13.46 -10.87
N GLN A 230 -13.37 -13.09 -11.41
CA GLN A 230 -14.66 -13.71 -11.09
C GLN A 230 -14.84 -15.10 -11.69
N GLU A 231 -14.06 -15.52 -12.67
CA GLU A 231 -14.05 -16.92 -13.13
C GLU A 231 -13.70 -17.91 -12.01
N VAL A 232 -12.94 -17.47 -11.02
CA VAL A 232 -12.41 -18.33 -9.95
C VAL A 232 -12.82 -17.90 -8.54
N PHE A 233 -13.25 -16.65 -8.34
CA PHE A 233 -13.62 -16.10 -7.04
C PHE A 233 -15.05 -15.57 -7.04
N ASP A 234 -15.92 -16.18 -6.21
CA ASP A 234 -17.34 -15.84 -6.12
C ASP A 234 -17.62 -14.60 -5.24
N GLY A 235 -16.60 -14.05 -4.57
CA GLY A 235 -16.73 -12.87 -3.73
C GLY A 235 -16.79 -11.57 -4.52
N LYS A 236 -16.91 -10.46 -3.81
CA LYS A 236 -16.97 -9.13 -4.43
C LYS A 236 -15.60 -8.73 -4.99
N VAL A 237 -15.52 -8.52 -6.30
CA VAL A 237 -14.34 -7.98 -6.99
C VAL A 237 -14.60 -6.54 -7.43
N VAL A 238 -13.64 -5.65 -7.19
CA VAL A 238 -13.72 -4.23 -7.56
C VAL A 238 -12.38 -3.83 -8.17
N LEU A 239 -12.43 -3.02 -9.22
CA LEU A 239 -11.23 -2.38 -9.75
C LEU A 239 -10.91 -1.12 -8.94
N ALA A 240 -9.66 -0.93 -8.57
CA ALA A 240 -9.21 0.27 -7.88
C ALA A 240 -9.33 1.50 -8.79
N GLU A 241 -9.74 2.59 -8.21
CA GLU A 241 -9.70 3.92 -8.82
C GLU A 241 -9.05 4.90 -7.85
N ASP A 242 -8.34 5.88 -8.39
CA ASP A 242 -7.76 6.94 -7.57
C ASP A 242 -8.84 7.70 -6.82
N LEU A 243 -8.56 8.01 -5.55
CA LEU A 243 -9.47 8.64 -4.59
C LEU A 243 -10.69 7.81 -4.18
N MET A 244 -10.74 6.51 -4.54
CA MET A 244 -11.78 5.61 -4.04
C MET A 244 -11.69 5.48 -2.51
N GLU A 245 -12.80 5.73 -1.83
CA GLU A 245 -12.92 5.57 -0.37
C GLU A 245 -13.61 4.24 -0.02
N ILE A 246 -13.09 3.56 0.99
CA ILE A 246 -13.60 2.27 1.46
C ILE A 246 -13.69 2.31 2.97
N GLU A 247 -14.88 2.08 3.49
CA GLU A 247 -15.08 1.90 4.93
C GLU A 247 -15.13 0.42 5.29
N LEU A 248 -14.23 0.00 6.17
CA LEU A 248 -14.28 -1.29 6.84
C LEU A 248 -15.08 -1.09 8.13
N GLY A 249 -16.41 -1.18 8.03
CA GLY A 249 -17.35 -0.87 9.08
C GLY A 249 -17.05 -1.58 10.41
N GLU A 250 -17.53 -1.03 11.54
CA GLU A 250 -17.51 -1.70 12.84
C GLU A 250 -18.38 -2.96 12.80
N ILE A 251 -17.97 -4.00 13.55
CA ILE A 251 -18.89 -5.10 13.84
C ILE A 251 -19.90 -4.52 14.85
N THR A 252 -21.08 -4.13 14.36
CA THR A 252 -22.22 -3.98 15.26
C THR A 252 -22.54 -5.36 15.80
N ALA A 253 -22.27 -5.54 17.09
CA ALA A 253 -22.61 -6.75 17.82
C ALA A 253 -24.13 -7.00 17.83
#